data_a42cb3789736f0990525d8d7366d6173
#
_entry.id   a42cb3789736f0990525d8d7366d6173
#
_cell.length_a   1.000
_cell.length_b   1.000
_cell.length_c   1.000
_cell.angle_alpha   90.00
_cell.angle_beta   90.00
_cell.angle_gamma   90.00
#
_symmetry.space_group_name_H-M   'P 1'
#
loop_
_entity.id
_entity.type
_entity.pdbx_description
1 polymer ?
#
loop_
_entity_poly.entity_id
_entity_poly.type
_entity_poly.pdbx_seq_one_letter_code
_entity_poly.pdbx_strand_id
1 'polypeptide(L)'
;LDDGVARGVAVPLLQRKVVREAQREIGRLWQENRISVAQEHMATAVSKAALSYLYEAAARAPSNGKRVLLSCVEGELHDFPARLVADDLDLAGFELRYLGANVSTDSLIESVIDDRPDLVALSATMFFNLPALQCALRRLRERVGPALPIMIGGAACSGAGMSARDLDANATAAETAEIISTAKRLLGLSS
;
A
#
# COMPACT_ATOMS: atom_id res chain seq x y z
N LEU A 1 -17.07 9.56 -11.80
CA LEU A 1 -15.87 8.86 -12.30
C LEU A 1 -15.94 8.74 -13.82
N ASP A 2 -17.06 8.31 -14.37
CA ASP A 2 -17.26 8.11 -15.82
C ASP A 2 -16.91 9.34 -16.66
N ASP A 3 -17.37 10.52 -16.23
CA ASP A 3 -17.04 11.78 -16.90
C ASP A 3 -15.53 12.07 -16.89
N GLY A 4 -14.85 11.79 -15.80
CA GLY A 4 -13.40 11.92 -15.71
C GLY A 4 -12.65 10.97 -16.65
N VAL A 5 -13.06 9.70 -16.68
CA VAL A 5 -12.49 8.69 -17.60
C VAL A 5 -12.77 9.07 -19.05
N ALA A 6 -13.99 9.46 -19.38
CA ALA A 6 -14.39 9.88 -20.73
C ALA A 6 -13.61 11.12 -21.23
N ARG A 7 -13.21 12.01 -20.32
CA ARG A 7 -12.37 13.18 -20.62
C ARG A 7 -10.87 12.86 -20.67
N GLY A 8 -10.47 11.61 -20.50
CA GLY A 8 -9.06 11.21 -20.54
C GLY A 8 -8.25 11.62 -19.32
N VAL A 9 -8.91 11.91 -18.17
CA VAL A 9 -8.19 12.16 -16.91
C VAL A 9 -7.46 10.88 -16.49
N ALA A 10 -6.17 11.00 -16.18
CA ALA A 10 -5.35 9.86 -15.79
C ALA A 10 -5.95 9.16 -14.56
N VAL A 11 -6.15 7.85 -14.63
CA VAL A 11 -6.76 7.04 -13.57
C VAL A 11 -6.09 7.23 -12.21
N PRO A 12 -4.75 7.23 -12.06
CA PRO A 12 -4.11 7.48 -10.78
C PRO A 12 -4.46 8.86 -10.18
N LEU A 13 -4.81 9.83 -11.01
CA LEU A 13 -5.26 11.15 -10.54
C LEU A 13 -6.70 11.07 -9.98
N LEU A 14 -7.60 10.35 -10.66
CA LEU A 14 -8.98 10.11 -10.18
C LEU A 14 -8.97 9.32 -8.86
N GLN A 15 -8.16 8.28 -8.77
CA GLN A 15 -7.99 7.50 -7.55
C GLN A 15 -7.53 8.37 -6.37
N ARG A 16 -6.51 9.22 -6.58
CA ARG A 16 -5.97 10.07 -5.52
C ARG A 16 -6.82 11.28 -5.18
N LYS A 17 -7.39 11.97 -6.18
CA LYS A 17 -8.09 13.24 -5.97
C LYS A 17 -9.60 13.10 -5.72
N VAL A 18 -10.18 11.97 -6.08
CA VAL A 18 -11.61 11.73 -5.89
C VAL A 18 -11.82 10.63 -4.85
N VAL A 19 -11.38 9.41 -5.13
CA VAL A 19 -11.73 8.25 -4.29
C VAL A 19 -11.01 8.30 -2.94
N ARG A 20 -9.70 8.62 -2.91
CA ARG A 20 -8.94 8.75 -1.67
C ARG A 20 -9.45 9.91 -0.81
N GLU A 21 -9.75 11.05 -1.41
CA GLU A 21 -10.25 12.21 -0.65
C GLU A 21 -11.66 11.95 -0.10
N ALA A 22 -12.52 11.28 -0.86
CA ALA A 22 -13.82 10.82 -0.34
C ALA A 22 -13.64 9.88 0.86
N GLN A 23 -12.71 8.93 0.78
CA GLN A 23 -12.43 7.99 1.88
C GLN A 23 -11.83 8.70 3.11
N ARG A 24 -11.00 9.73 2.92
CA ARG A 24 -10.51 10.56 4.03
C ARG A 24 -11.65 11.29 4.73
N GLU A 25 -12.58 11.85 3.97
CA GLU A 25 -13.74 12.53 4.54
C GLU A 25 -14.67 11.55 5.27
N ILE A 26 -14.87 10.36 4.75
CA ILE A 26 -15.61 9.28 5.42
C ILE A 26 -14.96 8.95 6.78
N GLY A 27 -13.64 8.77 6.80
CA GLY A 27 -12.90 8.51 8.03
C GLY A 27 -13.02 9.66 9.05
N ARG A 28 -12.97 10.93 8.59
CA ARG A 28 -13.16 12.10 9.44
C ARG A 28 -14.57 12.15 10.05
N LEU A 29 -15.60 11.92 9.24
CA LEU A 29 -17.00 11.88 9.69
C LEU A 29 -17.23 10.80 10.75
N TRP A 30 -16.61 9.64 10.57
CA TRP A 30 -16.65 8.55 11.55
C TRP A 30 -15.96 8.94 12.87
N GLN A 31 -14.76 9.51 12.81
CA GLN A 31 -14.03 9.99 13.99
C GLN A 31 -14.79 11.06 14.78
N GLU A 32 -15.56 11.89 14.08
CA GLU A 32 -16.43 12.91 14.67
C GLU A 32 -17.79 12.37 15.15
N ASN A 33 -18.00 11.03 15.10
CA ASN A 33 -19.28 10.38 15.43
C ASN A 33 -20.48 10.88 14.61
N ARG A 34 -20.26 11.38 13.40
CA ARG A 34 -21.30 11.86 12.49
C ARG A 34 -21.87 10.77 11.61
N ILE A 35 -21.17 9.68 11.45
CA ILE A 35 -21.61 8.45 10.81
C ILE A 35 -21.28 7.25 11.70
N SER A 36 -22.08 6.20 11.58
CA SER A 36 -21.85 4.94 12.29
C SER A 36 -20.74 4.12 11.62
N VAL A 37 -20.18 3.15 12.35
CA VAL A 37 -19.20 2.21 11.81
C VAL A 37 -19.79 1.41 10.63
N ALA A 38 -21.08 1.08 10.65
CA ALA A 38 -21.74 0.39 9.54
C ALA A 38 -21.80 1.26 8.26
N GLN A 39 -22.05 2.56 8.42
CA GLN A 39 -22.04 3.52 7.30
C GLN A 39 -20.63 3.72 6.75
N GLU A 40 -19.61 3.77 7.62
CA GLU A 40 -18.21 3.83 7.21
C GLU A 40 -17.83 2.58 6.41
N HIS A 41 -18.14 1.38 6.89
CA HIS A 41 -17.86 0.12 6.19
C HIS A 41 -18.53 0.04 4.82
N MET A 42 -19.80 0.45 4.73
CA MET A 42 -20.53 0.50 3.47
C MET A 42 -19.87 1.49 2.50
N ALA A 43 -19.49 2.68 2.96
CA ALA A 43 -18.84 3.68 2.14
C ALA A 43 -17.45 3.22 1.67
N THR A 44 -16.70 2.53 2.53
CA THR A 44 -15.41 1.91 2.19
C THR A 44 -15.57 0.81 1.13
N ALA A 45 -16.63 -0.02 1.21
CA ALA A 45 -16.92 -1.00 0.17
C ALA A 45 -17.22 -0.35 -1.19
N VAL A 46 -17.98 0.74 -1.20
CA VAL A 46 -18.24 1.54 -2.42
C VAL A 46 -16.95 2.13 -2.98
N SER A 47 -16.07 2.67 -2.11
CA SER A 47 -14.78 3.20 -2.53
C SER A 47 -13.88 2.13 -3.15
N LYS A 48 -13.87 0.91 -2.59
CA LYS A 48 -13.13 -0.24 -3.15
C LYS A 48 -13.68 -0.66 -4.52
N ALA A 49 -15.00 -0.68 -4.70
CA ALA A 49 -15.60 -0.95 -6.00
C ALA A 49 -15.23 0.13 -7.04
N ALA A 50 -15.22 1.40 -6.62
CA ALA A 50 -14.78 2.51 -7.47
C ALA A 50 -13.31 2.39 -7.88
N LEU A 51 -12.40 1.93 -6.99
CA LEU A 51 -11.02 1.64 -7.34
C LEU A 51 -10.92 0.53 -8.39
N SER A 52 -11.65 -0.57 -8.20
CA SER A 52 -11.64 -1.68 -9.17
C SER A 52 -12.12 -1.24 -10.55
N TYR A 53 -13.19 -0.44 -10.62
CA TYR A 53 -13.67 0.13 -11.86
C TYR A 53 -12.63 1.01 -12.56
N LEU A 54 -12.00 1.91 -11.82
CA LEU A 54 -10.95 2.79 -12.35
C LEU A 54 -9.72 2.00 -12.81
N TYR A 55 -9.32 0.97 -12.06
CA TYR A 55 -8.18 0.13 -12.39
C TYR A 55 -8.36 -0.60 -13.72
N GLU A 56 -9.56 -1.10 -14.02
CA GLU A 56 -9.86 -1.74 -15.31
C GLU A 56 -9.78 -0.76 -16.49
N ALA A 57 -10.12 0.51 -16.26
CA ALA A 57 -10.06 1.56 -17.26
C ALA A 57 -8.64 2.16 -17.46
N ALA A 58 -7.68 1.76 -16.63
CA ALA A 58 -6.33 2.35 -16.64
C ALA A 58 -5.43 1.76 -17.74
N ALA A 59 -4.64 2.61 -18.38
CA ALA A 59 -3.50 2.17 -19.18
C ALA A 59 -2.38 1.69 -18.26
N ARG A 60 -1.78 0.54 -18.60
CA ARG A 60 -0.64 -0.03 -17.89
C ARG A 60 0.67 0.28 -18.61
N ALA A 61 1.70 0.61 -17.84
CA ALA A 61 3.06 0.65 -18.37
C ALA A 61 3.55 -0.76 -18.74
N PRO A 62 4.48 -0.90 -19.68
CA PRO A 62 5.13 -2.18 -19.96
C PRO A 62 5.77 -2.75 -18.67
N SER A 63 5.78 -4.09 -18.57
CA SER A 63 6.44 -4.76 -17.43
C SER A 63 7.91 -4.35 -17.36
N ASN A 64 8.36 -4.02 -16.16
CA ASN A 64 9.76 -3.73 -15.85
C ASN A 64 10.52 -4.97 -15.33
N GLY A 65 9.86 -6.13 -15.26
CA GLY A 65 10.40 -7.41 -14.82
C GLY A 65 10.72 -7.49 -13.32
N LYS A 66 10.26 -6.52 -12.51
CA LYS A 66 10.50 -6.49 -11.06
C LYS A 66 9.25 -6.89 -10.29
N ARG A 67 9.42 -7.84 -9.38
CA ARG A 67 8.36 -8.34 -8.51
C ARG A 67 8.31 -7.59 -7.19
N VAL A 68 7.13 -7.11 -6.83
CA VAL A 68 6.86 -6.45 -5.56
C VAL A 68 5.80 -7.25 -4.79
N LEU A 69 6.10 -7.60 -3.56
CA LEU A 69 5.12 -8.17 -2.63
C LEU A 69 4.67 -7.07 -1.68
N LEU A 70 3.37 -6.79 -1.65
CA LEU A 70 2.76 -5.79 -0.78
C LEU A 70 1.78 -6.45 0.19
N SER A 71 1.88 -6.10 1.47
CA SER A 71 1.01 -6.62 2.53
C SER A 71 0.69 -5.57 3.58
N CYS A 72 -0.49 -5.63 4.17
CA CYS A 72 -0.71 -5.04 5.48
C CYS A 72 -0.18 -6.00 6.56
N VAL A 73 0.36 -5.45 7.64
CA VAL A 73 0.87 -6.26 8.76
C VAL A 73 -0.26 -6.93 9.54
N GLU A 74 0.09 -7.90 10.36
CA GLU A 74 -0.82 -8.59 11.25
C GLU A 74 -1.58 -7.58 12.15
N GLY A 75 -2.90 -7.76 12.24
CA GLY A 75 -3.81 -6.84 12.96
C GLY A 75 -4.22 -5.59 12.15
N GLU A 76 -3.61 -5.30 11.01
CA GLU A 76 -3.97 -4.12 10.19
C GLU A 76 -5.11 -4.44 9.23
N LEU A 77 -6.28 -3.90 9.55
CA LEU A 77 -7.50 -4.05 8.75
C LEU A 77 -7.74 -2.90 7.75
N HIS A 78 -6.98 -1.79 7.89
CA HIS A 78 -7.10 -0.62 7.02
C HIS A 78 -6.30 -0.82 5.74
N ASP A 79 -6.82 -1.66 4.85
CA ASP A 79 -6.16 -2.05 3.60
C ASP A 79 -6.40 -1.09 2.42
N PHE A 80 -7.33 -0.15 2.54
CA PHE A 80 -7.64 0.77 1.45
C PHE A 80 -6.43 1.59 0.97
N PRO A 81 -5.58 2.17 1.84
CA PRO A 81 -4.36 2.84 1.39
C PRO A 81 -3.38 1.89 0.68
N ALA A 82 -3.24 0.67 1.20
CA ALA A 82 -2.36 -0.34 0.59
C ALA A 82 -2.89 -0.78 -0.79
N ARG A 83 -4.22 -0.86 -0.97
CA ARG A 83 -4.84 -1.16 -2.26
C ARG A 83 -4.55 -0.07 -3.30
N LEU A 84 -4.61 1.21 -2.94
CA LEU A 84 -4.20 2.31 -3.84
C LEU A 84 -2.74 2.16 -4.28
N VAL A 85 -1.86 1.82 -3.35
CA VAL A 85 -0.44 1.57 -3.63
C VAL A 85 -0.27 0.36 -4.56
N ALA A 86 -1.04 -0.69 -4.33
CA ALA A 86 -1.05 -1.88 -5.17
C ALA A 86 -1.39 -1.53 -6.62
N ASP A 87 -2.49 -0.82 -6.82
CA ASP A 87 -2.94 -0.40 -8.15
C ASP A 87 -1.88 0.49 -8.83
N ASP A 88 -1.31 1.47 -8.12
CA ASP A 88 -0.28 2.37 -8.67
C ASP A 88 1.01 1.62 -9.08
N LEU A 89 1.47 0.64 -8.28
CA LEU A 89 2.65 -0.17 -8.61
C LEU A 89 2.41 -1.07 -9.83
N ASP A 90 1.27 -1.76 -9.88
CA ASP A 90 0.93 -2.62 -11.02
C ASP A 90 0.77 -1.79 -12.31
N LEU A 91 0.08 -0.65 -12.25
CA LEU A 91 -0.05 0.27 -13.39
C LEU A 91 1.29 0.84 -13.85
N ALA A 92 2.28 0.96 -12.94
CA ALA A 92 3.64 1.38 -13.25
C ALA A 92 4.53 0.26 -13.83
N GLY A 93 3.99 -0.94 -14.06
CA GLY A 93 4.66 -2.06 -14.72
C GLY A 93 5.42 -3.00 -13.79
N PHE A 94 5.21 -2.95 -12.47
CA PHE A 94 5.74 -3.96 -11.56
C PHE A 94 4.87 -5.22 -11.59
N GLU A 95 5.48 -6.40 -11.44
CA GLU A 95 4.76 -7.64 -11.17
C GLU A 95 4.33 -7.65 -9.70
N LEU A 96 3.08 -7.28 -9.45
CA LEU A 96 2.59 -7.09 -8.08
C LEU A 96 1.95 -8.34 -7.49
N ARG A 97 2.35 -8.71 -6.28
CA ARG A 97 1.67 -9.64 -5.40
C ARG A 97 1.10 -8.88 -4.20
N TYR A 98 -0.20 -8.66 -4.18
CA TYR A 98 -0.88 -8.01 -3.04
C TYR A 98 -1.54 -9.05 -2.15
N LEU A 99 -1.11 -9.15 -0.89
CA LEU A 99 -1.63 -10.13 0.07
C LEU A 99 -2.87 -9.64 0.84
N GLY A 100 -3.12 -8.31 0.85
CA GLY A 100 -4.28 -7.74 1.53
C GLY A 100 -4.05 -7.39 2.99
N ALA A 101 -5.17 -7.34 3.74
CA ALA A 101 -5.23 -6.97 5.15
C ALA A 101 -4.88 -8.14 6.08
N ASN A 102 -4.38 -7.78 7.28
CA ASN A 102 -4.25 -8.71 8.41
C ASN A 102 -3.50 -10.01 8.08
N VAL A 103 -2.37 -9.90 7.41
CA VAL A 103 -1.54 -11.05 7.07
C VAL A 103 -0.61 -11.37 8.23
N SER A 104 -0.68 -12.61 8.74
CA SER A 104 0.20 -13.04 9.83
C SER A 104 1.67 -12.96 9.39
N THR A 105 2.55 -12.67 10.35
CA THR A 105 3.98 -12.58 10.08
C THR A 105 4.54 -13.88 9.48
N ASP A 106 4.04 -15.03 9.90
CA ASP A 106 4.46 -16.33 9.35
C ASP A 106 4.06 -16.49 7.88
N SER A 107 2.80 -16.21 7.54
CA SER A 107 2.31 -16.29 6.15
C SER A 107 2.99 -15.27 5.24
N LEU A 108 3.32 -14.09 5.76
CA LEU A 108 4.11 -13.09 5.04
C LEU A 108 5.49 -13.64 4.68
N ILE A 109 6.19 -14.24 5.64
CA ILE A 109 7.54 -14.80 5.43
C ILE A 109 7.49 -15.96 4.43
N GLU A 110 6.52 -16.87 4.56
CA GLU A 110 6.32 -17.96 3.62
C GLU A 110 6.11 -17.44 2.19
N SER A 111 5.23 -16.44 2.03
CA SER A 111 4.99 -15.81 0.72
C SER A 111 6.25 -15.16 0.14
N VAL A 112 7.08 -14.52 0.97
CA VAL A 112 8.34 -13.91 0.51
C VAL A 112 9.36 -14.99 0.08
N ILE A 113 9.42 -16.11 0.77
CA ILE A 113 10.31 -17.25 0.42
C ILE A 113 9.86 -17.88 -0.89
N ASP A 114 8.57 -18.09 -1.07
CA ASP A 114 8.02 -18.78 -2.25
C ASP A 114 8.07 -17.90 -3.50
N ASP A 115 7.60 -16.65 -3.39
CA ASP A 115 7.49 -15.72 -4.51
C ASP A 115 8.84 -15.07 -4.89
N ARG A 116 9.80 -15.01 -3.96
CA ARG A 116 11.12 -14.36 -4.14
C ARG A 116 11.00 -12.97 -4.76
N PRO A 117 10.30 -12.03 -4.13
CA PRO A 117 10.13 -10.69 -4.67
C PRO A 117 11.47 -9.92 -4.68
N ASP A 118 11.59 -8.95 -5.59
CA ASP A 118 12.70 -8.00 -5.61
C ASP A 118 12.54 -6.91 -4.53
N LEU A 119 11.30 -6.66 -4.07
CA LEU A 119 10.96 -5.66 -3.04
C LEU A 119 9.77 -6.15 -2.21
N VAL A 120 9.85 -5.99 -0.91
CA VAL A 120 8.70 -6.12 0.00
C VAL A 120 8.23 -4.75 0.43
N ALA A 121 6.92 -4.50 0.37
CA ALA A 121 6.27 -3.30 0.88
C ALA A 121 5.29 -3.67 2.00
N LEU A 122 5.42 -3.03 3.16
CA LEU A 122 4.56 -3.29 4.32
C LEU A 122 3.79 -2.03 4.71
N SER A 123 2.50 -2.20 5.02
CA SER A 123 1.60 -1.11 5.42
C SER A 123 1.13 -1.26 6.84
N ALA A 124 1.26 -0.18 7.63
CA ALA A 124 0.66 -0.03 8.95
C ALA A 124 0.00 1.35 9.07
N THR A 125 -1.30 1.38 9.18
CA THR A 125 -2.11 2.61 9.28
C THR A 125 -2.34 3.01 10.72
N MET A 126 -2.60 2.04 11.59
CA MET A 126 -2.90 2.29 13.01
C MET A 126 -1.63 2.19 13.86
N PHE A 127 -1.44 3.16 14.77
CA PHE A 127 -0.26 3.20 15.66
C PHE A 127 -0.10 1.94 16.53
N PHE A 128 -1.18 1.33 16.95
CA PHE A 128 -1.12 0.10 17.73
C PHE A 128 -0.63 -1.12 16.93
N ASN A 129 -0.50 -1.02 15.60
CA ASN A 129 0.07 -2.04 14.72
C ASN A 129 1.60 -1.87 14.50
N LEU A 130 2.23 -0.80 15.04
CA LEU A 130 3.69 -0.64 14.95
C LEU A 130 4.47 -1.81 15.56
N PRO A 131 4.09 -2.41 16.70
CA PRO A 131 4.76 -3.60 17.20
C PRO A 131 4.70 -4.80 16.25
N ALA A 132 3.58 -4.99 15.54
CA ALA A 132 3.45 -6.03 14.52
C ALA A 132 4.36 -5.75 13.32
N LEU A 133 4.45 -4.49 12.86
CA LEU A 133 5.39 -4.08 11.81
C LEU A 133 6.84 -4.35 12.22
N GLN A 134 7.25 -3.96 13.43
CA GLN A 134 8.60 -4.23 13.94
C GLN A 134 8.92 -5.71 14.04
N CYS A 135 7.95 -6.53 14.49
CA CYS A 135 8.08 -7.98 14.53
C CYS A 135 8.27 -8.56 13.12
N ALA A 136 7.43 -8.15 12.17
CA ALA A 136 7.51 -8.61 10.78
C ALA A 136 8.87 -8.25 10.15
N LEU A 137 9.36 -7.01 10.33
CA LEU A 137 10.64 -6.56 9.81
C LEU A 137 11.80 -7.38 10.37
N ARG A 138 11.88 -7.52 11.70
CA ARG A 138 12.93 -8.32 12.35
C ARG A 138 12.93 -9.75 11.84
N ARG A 139 11.77 -10.41 11.82
CA ARG A 139 11.65 -11.81 11.39
C ARG A 139 11.95 -12.01 9.90
N LEU A 140 11.57 -11.05 9.04
CA LEU A 140 11.97 -11.05 7.64
C LEU A 140 13.50 -10.98 7.52
N ARG A 141 14.17 -10.07 8.25
CA ARG A 141 15.63 -9.96 8.24
C ARG A 141 16.32 -11.25 8.70
N GLU A 142 15.80 -11.88 9.73
CA GLU A 142 16.32 -13.16 10.24
C GLU A 142 16.19 -14.30 9.22
N ARG A 143 15.11 -14.33 8.43
CA ARG A 143 14.78 -15.44 7.53
C ARG A 143 15.28 -15.25 6.09
N VAL A 144 15.28 -14.04 5.56
CA VAL A 144 15.65 -13.75 4.16
C VAL A 144 16.90 -12.88 4.03
N GLY A 145 17.42 -12.37 5.15
CA GLY A 145 18.64 -11.57 5.20
C GLY A 145 18.46 -10.09 4.83
N PRO A 146 19.57 -9.32 4.88
CA PRO A 146 19.53 -7.88 4.69
C PRO A 146 19.47 -7.45 3.22
N ALA A 147 19.73 -8.36 2.27
CA ALA A 147 19.84 -8.01 0.86
C ALA A 147 18.48 -7.68 0.20
N LEU A 148 17.36 -8.23 0.71
CA LEU A 148 16.04 -7.94 0.19
C LEU A 148 15.61 -6.51 0.60
N PRO A 149 15.34 -5.60 -0.35
CA PRO A 149 14.83 -4.28 -0.02
C PRO A 149 13.45 -4.38 0.62
N ILE A 150 13.24 -3.59 1.70
CA ILE A 150 11.94 -3.48 2.36
C ILE A 150 11.57 -1.99 2.45
N MET A 151 10.40 -1.67 1.94
CA MET A 151 9.76 -0.35 2.02
C MET A 151 8.58 -0.43 3.00
N ILE A 152 8.40 0.59 3.81
CA ILE A 152 7.28 0.68 4.75
C ILE A 152 6.44 1.92 4.47
N GLY A 153 5.16 1.84 4.79
CA GLY A 153 4.22 2.93 4.61
C GLY A 153 3.01 2.85 5.53
N GLY A 154 2.10 3.79 5.35
CA GLY A 154 0.92 3.98 6.17
C GLY A 154 1.06 5.08 7.22
N ALA A 155 -0.08 5.56 7.73
CA ALA A 155 -0.12 6.73 8.62
C ALA A 155 0.66 6.54 9.93
N ALA A 156 0.73 5.32 10.45
CA ALA A 156 1.50 5.01 11.65
C ALA A 156 3.00 5.26 11.45
N CYS A 157 3.54 4.90 10.28
CA CYS A 157 4.96 5.12 9.97
C CYS A 157 5.31 6.60 9.88
N SER A 158 4.43 7.40 9.23
CA SER A 158 4.64 8.84 9.06
C SER A 158 4.45 9.63 10.36
N GLY A 159 3.50 9.22 11.19
CA GLY A 159 3.13 9.95 12.41
C GLY A 159 3.99 9.64 13.62
N ALA A 160 4.71 8.51 13.62
CA ALA A 160 5.55 8.12 14.76
C ALA A 160 6.87 8.89 14.84
N GLY A 161 7.22 9.71 13.84
CA GLY A 161 8.51 10.40 13.78
C GLY A 161 9.71 9.43 13.63
N MET A 162 9.45 8.16 13.31
CA MET A 162 10.46 7.12 13.15
C MET A 162 10.96 7.10 11.71
N SER A 163 12.27 7.04 11.54
CA SER A 163 12.86 6.84 10.22
C SER A 163 12.78 5.37 9.78
N ALA A 164 12.92 5.11 8.49
CA ALA A 164 13.02 3.73 7.98
C ALA A 164 14.15 2.95 8.67
N ARG A 165 15.27 3.62 8.97
CA ARG A 165 16.43 3.00 9.63
C ARG A 165 16.12 2.55 11.04
N ASP A 166 15.33 3.30 11.79
CA ASP A 166 14.94 2.94 13.17
C ASP A 166 14.10 1.67 13.20
N LEU A 167 13.48 1.33 12.07
CA LEU A 167 12.64 0.15 11.88
C LEU A 167 13.32 -0.96 11.03
N ASP A 168 14.62 -0.83 10.73
CA ASP A 168 15.37 -1.77 9.88
C ASP A 168 14.75 -1.96 8.47
N ALA A 169 14.11 -0.91 7.96
CA ALA A 169 13.60 -0.82 6.60
C ALA A 169 14.54 0.03 5.72
N ASN A 170 14.45 -0.16 4.40
CA ASN A 170 15.29 0.56 3.44
C ASN A 170 14.72 1.92 3.04
N ALA A 171 13.41 2.09 3.14
CA ALA A 171 12.74 3.36 2.88
C ALA A 171 11.36 3.43 3.56
N THR A 172 10.91 4.66 3.83
CA THR A 172 9.51 4.99 4.08
C THR A 172 8.94 5.68 2.84
N ALA A 173 7.67 5.44 2.56
CA ALA A 173 6.93 6.18 1.54
C ALA A 173 5.58 6.59 2.14
N ALA A 174 5.42 7.88 2.42
CA ALA A 174 4.23 8.42 3.05
C ALA A 174 3.15 8.78 2.03
N GLU A 175 3.55 9.26 0.86
CA GLU A 175 2.65 9.68 -0.20
C GLU A 175 2.74 8.73 -1.40
N THR A 176 1.59 8.41 -1.98
CA THR A 176 1.48 7.48 -3.12
C THR A 176 2.37 7.88 -4.30
N ALA A 177 2.55 9.20 -4.54
CA ALA A 177 3.42 9.69 -5.61
C ALA A 177 4.90 9.34 -5.39
N GLU A 178 5.34 9.19 -4.14
CA GLU A 178 6.72 8.84 -3.77
C GLU A 178 6.98 7.33 -3.85
N ILE A 179 5.93 6.51 -3.80
CA ILE A 179 6.05 5.06 -3.72
C ILE A 179 6.70 4.49 -4.98
N ILE A 180 6.23 4.90 -6.17
CA ILE A 180 6.78 4.42 -7.44
C ILE A 180 8.25 4.83 -7.58
N SER A 181 8.58 6.10 -7.31
CA SER A 181 9.95 6.59 -7.39
C SER A 181 10.86 5.93 -6.37
N THR A 182 10.35 5.68 -5.15
CA THR A 182 11.08 4.95 -4.10
C THR A 182 11.32 3.50 -4.48
N ALA A 183 10.30 2.80 -5.00
CA ALA A 183 10.44 1.43 -5.48
C ALA A 183 11.46 1.34 -6.63
N LYS A 184 11.37 2.22 -7.63
CA LYS A 184 12.35 2.29 -8.73
C LYS A 184 13.76 2.51 -8.20
N ARG A 185 13.96 3.48 -7.31
CA ARG A 185 15.26 3.77 -6.70
C ARG A 185 15.84 2.58 -5.94
N LEU A 186 15.03 1.89 -5.12
CA LEU A 186 15.47 0.71 -4.36
C LEU A 186 15.86 -0.46 -5.27
N LEU A 187 15.24 -0.55 -6.44
CA LEU A 187 15.46 -1.61 -7.43
C LEU A 187 16.44 -1.24 -8.55
N GLY A 188 17.05 -0.05 -8.48
CA GLY A 188 18.01 0.42 -9.50
C GLY A 188 17.40 0.64 -10.88
N LEU A 189 16.09 0.92 -10.96
CA LEU A 189 15.41 1.26 -12.21
C LEU A 189 15.51 2.76 -12.50
N SER A 190 15.60 3.11 -13.79
CA SER A 190 15.55 4.50 -14.24
C SER A 190 14.17 5.13 -13.92
N SER A 191 14.20 6.41 -13.58
CA SER A 191 12.99 7.20 -13.28
C SER A 191 12.11 7.37 -14.49
#